data_65796c26dc1de72cb86f1690222a53d2
#
_entry.id   65796c26dc1de72cb86f1690222a53d2
#
_cell.length_a   1.000
_cell.length_b   1.000
_cell.length_c   1.000
_cell.angle_alpha   90.00
_cell.angle_beta   90.00
_cell.angle_gamma   90.00
#
_symmetry.space_group_name_H-M   'P 1'
#
loop_
_entity.id
_entity.type
_entity.pdbx_description
1 polymer ?
#
loop_
_entity_poly.entity_id
_entity_poly.type
_entity_poly.pdbx_seq_one_letter_code
_entity_poly.pdbx_strand_id
1 'polypeptide(L)'
;PLHSDLQALGGAEVKVLFLESYGAITYERDDIATVIDPARQRLEQAANAEGRQVLSAFVRAAAFGGASDLSHLSLLSGIDLTDPIRHDLLITTDRPTILDTFEQAGYRTIGLYPAMSWDWPEVSFYDFDHYLDAPSLDYRGP
;
A
#
# COMPACT_ATOMS: atom_id res chain seq x y z
N PRO A 1 -17.82 7.11 -8.25
CA PRO A 1 -16.55 6.51 -8.66
C PRO A 1 -15.61 7.63 -9.09
N LEU A 2 -14.37 7.61 -8.60
CA LEU A 2 -13.33 8.47 -9.13
C LEU A 2 -12.95 7.90 -10.50
N HIS A 3 -13.31 8.61 -11.57
CA HIS A 3 -12.83 8.27 -12.90
C HIS A 3 -11.59 9.09 -13.18
N SER A 4 -10.47 8.43 -13.33
CA SER A 4 -9.22 9.03 -13.80
C SER A 4 -8.76 8.23 -15.01
N ASP A 5 -8.33 8.92 -16.06
CA ASP A 5 -7.72 8.30 -17.24
C ASP A 5 -6.21 8.13 -17.07
N LEU A 6 -5.65 8.55 -15.93
CA LEU A 6 -4.24 8.51 -15.59
C LEU A 6 -3.29 9.12 -16.65
N GLN A 7 -3.80 9.94 -17.56
CA GLN A 7 -3.00 10.56 -18.65
C GLN A 7 -1.83 11.37 -18.11
N ALA A 8 -2.00 12.00 -16.94
CA ALA A 8 -0.95 12.79 -16.31
C ALA A 8 0.30 11.95 -15.92
N LEU A 9 0.15 10.65 -15.77
CA LEU A 9 1.27 9.74 -15.48
C LEU A 9 2.11 9.42 -16.72
N GLY A 10 1.58 9.63 -17.93
CA GLY A 10 2.32 9.44 -19.17
C GLY A 10 2.88 8.02 -19.36
N GLY A 11 2.28 7.00 -18.74
CA GLY A 11 2.77 5.63 -18.76
C GLY A 11 3.92 5.35 -17.79
N ALA A 12 4.21 6.27 -16.85
CA ALA A 12 5.25 6.06 -15.85
C ALA A 12 4.92 4.89 -14.91
N GLU A 13 5.94 4.15 -14.49
CA GLU A 13 5.81 3.12 -13.47
C GLU A 13 5.36 3.74 -12.13
N VAL A 14 4.37 3.14 -11.50
CA VAL A 14 3.86 3.54 -10.19
C VAL A 14 4.10 2.43 -9.18
N LYS A 15 4.70 2.79 -8.05
CA LYS A 15 4.94 1.86 -6.93
C LYS A 15 4.22 2.36 -5.70
N VAL A 16 3.37 1.52 -5.12
CA VAL A 16 2.74 1.74 -3.83
C VAL A 16 3.41 0.79 -2.83
N LEU A 17 4.06 1.34 -1.80
CA LEU A 17 4.73 0.57 -0.77
C LEU A 17 4.03 0.81 0.57
N PHE A 18 3.55 -0.27 1.18
CA PHE A 18 3.06 -0.25 2.55
C PHE A 18 4.20 -0.63 3.49
N LEU A 19 4.63 0.33 4.32
CA LEU A 19 5.60 0.10 5.38
C LEU A 19 4.82 -0.11 6.68
N GLU A 20 4.73 -1.35 7.09
CA GLU A 20 4.01 -1.72 8.30
C GLU A 20 4.80 -1.39 9.56
N SER A 21 4.11 -1.28 10.69
CA SER A 21 4.70 -0.94 12.00
C SER A 21 5.47 0.39 12.03
N TYR A 22 5.19 1.28 11.07
CA TYR A 22 5.81 2.58 10.93
C TYR A 22 4.73 3.67 10.89
N GLY A 23 4.46 4.29 12.02
CA GLY A 23 3.39 5.27 12.17
C GLY A 23 3.85 6.60 12.76
N ALA A 24 2.92 7.50 13.06
CA ALA A 24 3.16 8.82 13.61
C ALA A 24 4.01 8.80 14.89
N ILE A 25 3.89 7.75 15.69
CA ILE A 25 4.69 7.54 16.90
C ILE A 25 6.20 7.65 16.66
N THR A 26 6.67 7.31 15.46
CA THR A 26 8.08 7.43 15.08
C THR A 26 8.55 8.87 14.91
N TYR A 27 7.63 9.82 14.88
CA TYR A 27 7.87 11.27 14.84
C TYR A 27 7.54 11.94 16.17
N GLU A 28 6.55 11.43 16.90
CA GLU A 28 5.99 12.08 18.09
C GLU A 28 6.73 11.73 19.39
N ARG A 29 7.42 10.58 19.41
CA ARG A 29 8.21 10.14 20.56
C ARG A 29 9.69 10.37 20.32
N ASP A 30 10.31 11.24 21.11
CA ASP A 30 11.71 11.64 20.97
C ASP A 30 12.69 10.47 21.07
N ASP A 31 12.41 9.48 21.94
CA ASP A 31 13.23 8.28 22.13
C ASP A 31 13.26 7.39 20.88
N ILE A 32 12.16 7.35 20.13
CA ILE A 32 12.05 6.61 18.87
C ILE A 32 12.57 7.46 17.71
N ALA A 33 12.15 8.71 17.63
CA ALA A 33 12.53 9.63 16.56
C ALA A 33 14.06 9.75 16.45
N THR A 34 14.75 9.93 17.56
CA THR A 34 16.23 10.05 17.61
C THR A 34 16.93 8.84 16.95
N VAL A 35 16.40 7.64 17.13
CA VAL A 35 16.97 6.41 16.55
C VAL A 35 16.69 6.32 15.03
N ILE A 36 15.52 6.77 14.59
CA ILE A 36 15.03 6.61 13.22
C ILE A 36 15.46 7.76 12.32
N ASP A 37 15.61 8.98 12.85
CA ASP A 37 15.91 10.18 12.08
C ASP A 37 17.10 10.06 11.11
N PRO A 38 18.24 9.44 11.47
CA PRO A 38 19.34 9.28 10.52
C PRO A 38 18.97 8.45 9.27
N ALA A 39 18.11 7.45 9.44
CA ALA A 39 17.63 6.63 8.31
C ALA A 39 16.62 7.43 7.46
N ARG A 40 15.73 8.18 8.11
CA ARG A 40 14.76 9.07 7.47
C ARG A 40 15.44 10.15 6.63
N GLN A 41 16.47 10.80 7.18
CA GLN A 41 17.24 11.80 6.44
C GLN A 41 17.93 11.21 5.20
N ARG A 42 18.50 9.99 5.29
CA ARG A 42 19.08 9.31 4.13
C ARG A 42 18.02 9.00 3.06
N LEU A 43 16.84 8.56 3.48
CA LEU A 43 15.73 8.30 2.56
C LEU A 43 15.29 9.60 1.86
N GLU A 44 15.13 10.68 2.61
CA GLU A 44 14.75 11.99 2.09
C GLU A 44 15.81 12.52 1.07
N GLN A 45 17.08 12.43 1.41
CA GLN A 45 18.16 12.81 0.49
C GLN A 45 18.13 11.97 -0.79
N ALA A 46 17.98 10.66 -0.68
CA ALA A 46 17.90 9.77 -1.84
C ALA A 46 16.64 10.06 -2.68
N ALA A 47 15.51 10.32 -2.04
CA ALA A 47 14.26 10.61 -2.72
C ALA A 47 14.24 11.96 -3.42
N ASN A 48 14.95 12.98 -2.90
CA ASN A 48 15.09 14.30 -3.52
C ASN A 48 16.20 14.37 -4.58
N ALA A 49 16.99 13.32 -4.76
CA ALA A 49 18.05 13.30 -5.75
C ALA A 49 17.49 13.27 -7.18
N GLU A 50 18.30 13.73 -8.15
CA GLU A 50 18.00 13.60 -9.59
C GLU A 50 16.70 14.29 -10.05
N GLY A 51 16.37 15.43 -9.44
CA GLY A 51 15.20 16.24 -9.82
C GLY A 51 13.86 15.68 -9.37
N ARG A 52 13.86 14.68 -8.49
CA ARG A 52 12.63 14.16 -7.82
C ARG A 52 12.17 15.12 -6.73
N GLN A 53 10.91 15.00 -6.36
CA GLN A 53 10.31 15.75 -5.25
C GLN A 53 9.69 14.78 -4.25
N VAL A 54 9.81 15.09 -2.96
CA VAL A 54 9.12 14.37 -1.89
C VAL A 54 7.98 15.24 -1.38
N LEU A 55 6.79 14.64 -1.35
CA LEU A 55 5.63 15.19 -0.66
C LEU A 55 5.25 14.22 0.45
N SER A 56 4.99 14.73 1.64
CA SER A 56 4.58 13.91 2.78
C SER A 56 3.42 14.55 3.53
N ALA A 57 2.53 13.72 4.08
CA ALA A 57 1.43 14.15 4.90
C ALA A 57 1.09 13.08 5.94
N PHE A 58 0.58 13.51 7.09
CA PHE A 58 -0.05 12.59 8.04
C PHE A 58 -1.50 12.37 7.65
N VAL A 59 -1.89 11.12 7.62
CA VAL A 59 -3.28 10.70 7.42
C VAL A 59 -3.72 9.80 8.56
N ARG A 60 -5.01 9.83 8.88
CA ARG A 60 -5.56 8.89 9.87
C ARG A 60 -5.75 7.52 9.21
N ALA A 61 -5.14 6.49 9.80
CA ALA A 61 -5.39 5.12 9.36
C ALA A 61 -6.84 4.70 9.64
N ALA A 62 -7.39 3.86 8.78
CA ALA A 62 -8.71 3.25 8.99
C ALA A 62 -8.69 2.27 10.18
N ALA A 63 -7.57 1.61 10.41
CA ALA A 63 -7.40 0.65 11.49
C ALA A 63 -6.56 1.20 12.64
N PHE A 64 -6.79 0.68 13.83
CA PHE A 64 -6.01 0.93 15.03
C PHE A 64 -5.53 -0.40 15.60
N GLY A 65 -4.22 -0.51 15.85
CA GLY A 65 -3.67 -1.63 16.61
C GLY A 65 -3.48 -2.94 15.83
N GLY A 66 -3.05 -2.89 14.56
CA GLY A 66 -2.49 -4.06 13.89
C GLY A 66 -3.34 -4.73 12.81
N ALA A 67 -4.52 -4.20 12.50
CA ALA A 67 -5.30 -4.64 11.35
C ALA A 67 -4.86 -3.89 10.07
N SER A 68 -3.68 -4.21 9.56
CA SER A 68 -3.09 -3.54 8.39
C SER A 68 -3.86 -3.81 7.11
N ASP A 69 -4.47 -4.99 6.99
CA ASP A 69 -5.38 -5.39 5.93
C ASP A 69 -6.51 -4.37 5.72
N LEU A 70 -7.14 -3.91 6.81
CA LEU A 70 -8.18 -2.89 6.75
C LEU A 70 -7.64 -1.56 6.19
N SER A 71 -6.42 -1.20 6.55
CA SER A 71 -5.80 0.04 6.07
C SER A 71 -5.41 -0.04 4.59
N HIS A 72 -4.86 -1.18 4.16
CA HIS A 72 -4.53 -1.42 2.75
C HIS A 72 -5.79 -1.39 1.89
N LEU A 73 -6.80 -2.15 2.29
CA LEU A 73 -8.05 -2.23 1.55
C LEU A 73 -8.80 -0.88 1.54
N SER A 74 -8.77 -0.14 2.65
CA SER A 74 -9.35 1.22 2.71
C SER A 74 -8.71 2.15 1.70
N LEU A 75 -7.38 2.14 1.59
CA LEU A 75 -6.66 2.98 0.63
C LEU A 75 -6.98 2.55 -0.80
N LEU A 76 -6.91 1.26 -1.10
CA LEU A 76 -7.05 0.74 -2.47
C LEU A 76 -8.51 0.79 -2.97
N SER A 77 -9.50 0.64 -2.10
CA SER A 77 -10.93 0.69 -2.45
C SER A 77 -11.56 2.09 -2.32
N GLY A 78 -10.89 3.01 -1.61
CA GLY A 78 -11.43 4.33 -1.27
C GLY A 78 -12.60 4.29 -0.29
N ILE A 79 -12.73 3.21 0.50
CA ILE A 79 -13.76 3.06 1.55
C ILE A 79 -13.08 3.06 2.92
N ASP A 80 -13.62 3.80 3.87
CA ASP A 80 -13.18 3.75 5.27
C ASP A 80 -13.67 2.44 5.93
N LEU A 81 -12.74 1.50 6.14
CA LEU A 81 -13.00 0.17 6.69
C LEU A 81 -12.53 0.10 8.15
N THR A 82 -13.23 0.80 9.02
CA THR A 82 -12.97 0.74 10.48
C THR A 82 -13.53 -0.51 11.14
N ASP A 83 -14.33 -1.31 10.43
CA ASP A 83 -15.05 -2.47 10.92
C ASP A 83 -14.70 -3.72 10.09
N PRO A 84 -14.19 -4.80 10.72
CA PRO A 84 -13.87 -6.05 10.02
C PRO A 84 -15.06 -6.66 9.24
N ILE A 85 -16.30 -6.50 9.74
CA ILE A 85 -17.50 -7.00 9.02
C ILE A 85 -17.66 -6.29 7.67
N ARG A 86 -17.32 -5.00 7.59
CA ARG A 86 -17.34 -4.26 6.33
C ARG A 86 -16.26 -4.71 5.37
N HIS A 87 -15.09 -5.10 5.90
CA HIS A 87 -14.02 -5.70 5.13
C HIS A 87 -14.49 -7.01 4.48
N ASP A 88 -15.01 -7.95 5.30
CA ASP A 88 -15.46 -9.25 4.81
C ASP A 88 -16.59 -9.12 3.78
N LEU A 89 -17.49 -8.16 3.98
CA LEU A 89 -18.53 -7.87 3.00
C LEU A 89 -17.95 -7.28 1.70
N LEU A 90 -16.99 -6.35 1.80
CA LEU A 90 -16.43 -5.68 0.65
C LEU A 90 -15.72 -6.64 -0.29
N ILE A 91 -14.90 -7.56 0.23
CA ILE A 91 -14.16 -8.53 -0.58
C ILE A 91 -15.04 -9.55 -1.30
N THR A 92 -16.35 -9.61 -0.98
CA THR A 92 -17.35 -10.43 -1.68
C THR A 92 -18.09 -9.67 -2.79
N THR A 93 -17.71 -8.44 -3.05
CA THR A 93 -18.37 -7.57 -4.07
C THR A 93 -17.46 -7.32 -5.26
N ASP A 94 -18.04 -6.91 -6.39
CA ASP A 94 -17.31 -6.49 -7.59
C ASP A 94 -16.98 -4.98 -7.54
N ARG A 95 -16.72 -4.44 -6.36
CA ARG A 95 -16.40 -3.02 -6.24
C ARG A 95 -15.04 -2.72 -6.84
N PRO A 96 -14.95 -1.79 -7.80
CA PRO A 96 -13.67 -1.41 -8.38
C PRO A 96 -12.75 -0.74 -7.34
N THR A 97 -11.48 -1.05 -7.45
CA THR A 97 -10.37 -0.51 -6.68
C THR A 97 -9.54 0.48 -7.51
N ILE A 98 -8.49 1.01 -6.93
CA ILE A 98 -7.51 1.78 -7.71
C ILE A 98 -6.79 0.90 -8.74
N LEU A 99 -6.65 -0.40 -8.49
CA LEU A 99 -6.02 -1.35 -9.42
C LEU A 99 -6.80 -1.45 -10.73
N ASP A 100 -8.13 -1.58 -10.64
CA ASP A 100 -9.00 -1.56 -11.83
C ASP A 100 -8.85 -0.25 -12.63
N THR A 101 -8.62 0.87 -11.95
CA THR A 101 -8.38 2.15 -12.64
C THR A 101 -7.07 2.12 -13.43
N PHE A 102 -6.02 1.52 -12.88
CA PHE A 102 -4.74 1.35 -13.56
C PHE A 102 -4.85 0.36 -14.72
N GLU A 103 -5.52 -0.77 -14.52
CA GLU A 103 -5.75 -1.77 -15.55
C GLU A 103 -6.53 -1.19 -16.73
N GLN A 104 -7.62 -0.47 -16.49
CA GLN A 104 -8.40 0.23 -17.52
C GLN A 104 -7.58 1.25 -18.30
N ALA A 105 -6.55 1.83 -17.68
CA ALA A 105 -5.59 2.72 -18.35
C ALA A 105 -4.44 1.98 -19.04
N GLY A 106 -4.48 0.64 -19.10
CA GLY A 106 -3.49 -0.20 -19.78
C GLY A 106 -2.23 -0.52 -18.98
N TYR A 107 -2.23 -0.26 -17.68
CA TYR A 107 -1.14 -0.71 -16.81
C TYR A 107 -1.29 -2.18 -16.47
N ARG A 108 -0.16 -2.82 -16.20
CA ARG A 108 -0.11 -4.15 -15.60
C ARG A 108 0.02 -4.01 -14.09
N THR A 109 -0.82 -4.73 -13.35
CA THR A 109 -0.86 -4.69 -11.90
C THR A 109 -0.08 -5.86 -11.29
N ILE A 110 0.74 -5.59 -10.29
CA ILE A 110 1.56 -6.59 -9.61
C ILE A 110 1.40 -6.44 -8.10
N GLY A 111 0.89 -7.48 -7.44
CA GLY A 111 0.90 -7.62 -5.99
C GLY A 111 2.17 -8.32 -5.53
N LEU A 112 2.93 -7.70 -4.63
CA LEU A 112 4.17 -8.26 -4.08
C LEU A 112 4.07 -8.36 -2.57
N TYR A 113 3.92 -9.59 -2.05
CA TYR A 113 3.73 -9.91 -0.63
C TYR A 113 4.73 -10.98 -0.16
N PRO A 114 6.01 -10.65 -0.04
CA PRO A 114 7.10 -11.63 0.16
C PRO A 114 7.00 -12.42 1.48
N ALA A 115 6.30 -11.89 2.48
CA ALA A 115 6.11 -12.60 3.75
C ALA A 115 4.80 -13.40 3.82
N MET A 116 3.96 -13.34 2.80
CA MET A 116 2.70 -14.07 2.75
C MET A 116 2.95 -15.54 2.44
N SER A 117 2.70 -16.42 3.42
CA SER A 117 2.94 -17.87 3.32
C SER A 117 1.68 -18.72 3.46
N TRP A 118 0.51 -18.07 3.44
CA TRP A 118 -0.81 -18.73 3.51
C TRP A 118 -1.75 -18.13 2.48
N ASP A 119 -2.88 -18.79 2.24
CA ASP A 119 -3.91 -18.30 1.32
C ASP A 119 -4.47 -16.97 1.83
N TRP A 120 -4.40 -15.96 0.98
CA TRP A 120 -4.86 -14.61 1.28
C TRP A 120 -6.14 -14.31 0.47
N PRO A 121 -7.32 -14.23 1.15
CA PRO A 121 -8.60 -14.11 0.47
C PRO A 121 -8.73 -12.87 -0.42
N GLU A 122 -8.09 -11.77 -0.04
CA GLU A 122 -8.16 -10.48 -0.73
C GLU A 122 -7.49 -10.50 -2.12
N VAL A 123 -6.64 -11.48 -2.41
CA VAL A 123 -6.00 -11.61 -3.74
C VAL A 123 -7.07 -11.66 -4.84
N SER A 124 -8.14 -12.42 -4.63
CA SER A 124 -9.23 -12.53 -5.60
C SER A 124 -10.02 -11.24 -5.76
N PHE A 125 -10.07 -10.40 -4.74
CA PHE A 125 -10.74 -9.10 -4.78
C PHE A 125 -9.89 -8.05 -5.48
N TYR A 126 -8.57 -8.09 -5.29
CA TYR A 126 -7.64 -7.17 -5.96
C TYR A 126 -7.41 -7.49 -7.42
N ASP A 127 -7.57 -8.74 -7.82
CA ASP A 127 -7.43 -9.25 -9.19
C ASP A 127 -6.15 -8.78 -9.89
N PHE A 128 -5.00 -8.94 -9.22
CA PHE A 128 -3.71 -8.56 -9.80
C PHE A 128 -3.40 -9.40 -11.06
N ASP A 129 -2.86 -8.78 -12.11
CA ASP A 129 -2.29 -9.51 -13.27
C ASP A 129 -1.20 -10.51 -12.84
N HIS A 130 -0.43 -10.14 -11.80
CA HIS A 130 0.56 -11.02 -11.18
C HIS A 130 0.53 -10.86 -9.67
N TYR A 131 0.45 -11.96 -8.95
CA TYR A 131 0.59 -12.01 -7.50
C TYR A 131 1.81 -12.84 -7.12
N LEU A 132 2.69 -12.24 -6.30
CA LEU A 132 3.95 -12.85 -5.87
C LEU A 132 3.99 -12.88 -4.34
N ASP A 133 3.97 -14.08 -3.78
CA ASP A 133 3.99 -14.39 -2.36
C ASP A 133 5.32 -15.06 -1.94
N ALA A 134 5.43 -15.50 -0.68
CA ALA A 134 6.62 -16.17 -0.17
C ALA A 134 6.97 -17.44 -0.98
N PRO A 135 6.03 -18.36 -1.26
CA PRO A 135 6.31 -19.53 -2.08
C PRO A 135 6.80 -19.21 -3.49
N SER A 136 6.14 -18.30 -4.19
CA SER A 136 6.47 -17.94 -5.58
C SER A 136 7.83 -17.23 -5.69
N LEU A 137 8.27 -16.57 -4.62
CA LEU A 137 9.55 -15.85 -4.54
C LEU A 137 10.69 -16.71 -3.97
N ASP A 138 10.44 -17.93 -3.51
CA ASP A 138 11.35 -18.73 -2.64
C ASP A 138 11.89 -17.88 -1.46
N TYR A 139 11.03 -17.00 -0.92
CA TYR A 139 11.40 -16.10 0.16
C TYR A 139 11.45 -16.85 1.49
N ARG A 140 12.61 -16.82 2.13
CA ARG A 140 12.88 -17.46 3.42
C ARG A 140 13.29 -16.45 4.49
N GLY A 141 12.95 -15.21 4.29
CA GLY A 141 13.28 -14.13 5.21
C GLY A 141 12.57 -14.26 6.56
N PRO A 142 12.90 -13.34 7.52
CA PRO A 142 12.32 -13.35 8.85
C PRO A 142 10.81 -13.15 8.82
#